data_1dc154d0ffc5717f7cfbea899ffd76d5
#
_entry.id   1dc154d0ffc5717f7cfbea899ffd76d5
#
_cell.length_a   1.000
_cell.length_b   1.000
_cell.length_c   1.000
_cell.angle_alpha   90.00
_cell.angle_beta   90.00
_cell.angle_gamma   90.00
#
_symmetry.space_group_name_H-M   'P 1'
#
loop_
_entity.id
_entity.type
_entity.pdbx_description
1 polymer ?
#
loop_
_entity_poly.entity_id
_entity_poly.type
_entity_poly.pdbx_seq_one_letter_code
_entity_poly.pdbx_strand_id
1 'polypeptide(L)'
;LQIGLVNYYKEDMKGFQLGLVNANPDTKVQMMVYGGNATPANIGVRFKNQLFYTILGVGSMYQGLNDKFSASASYRAGLSFPLYKGLSISGDLGYQHIEAFDNKDEVIPKRLYALQARANLEYQFTKKFGIFATGGYGLTRFYKKSSNYDKGAIIEAGIVLF
;
A
#
# COMPACT_ATOMS: atom_id res chain seq x y z
N LEU A 1 -0.14 -15.42 18.14
CA LEU A 1 -0.93 -14.79 17.09
C LEU A 1 -1.87 -13.76 17.71
N GLN A 2 -1.80 -12.52 17.24
CA GLN A 2 -2.70 -11.45 17.65
C GLN A 2 -3.41 -10.90 16.40
N ILE A 3 -4.74 -10.83 16.43
CA ILE A 3 -5.56 -10.32 15.32
C ILE A 3 -6.44 -9.19 15.88
N GLY A 4 -6.38 -8.00 15.26
CA GLY A 4 -7.17 -6.84 15.68
C GLY A 4 -6.96 -5.63 14.76
N LEU A 5 -7.73 -4.56 14.95
CA LEU A 5 -7.53 -3.30 14.21
C LEU A 5 -6.21 -2.64 14.61
N VAL A 6 -5.95 -2.56 15.91
CA VAL A 6 -4.69 -2.07 16.49
C VAL A 6 -4.16 -3.13 17.42
N ASN A 7 -2.99 -3.65 17.12
CA ASN A 7 -2.27 -4.60 17.93
C ASN A 7 -1.08 -3.88 18.57
N TYR A 8 -1.03 -3.87 19.89
CA TYR A 8 0.09 -3.33 20.67
C TYR A 8 0.62 -4.37 21.64
N TYR A 9 1.94 -4.51 21.71
CA TYR A 9 2.62 -5.41 22.65
C TYR A 9 3.82 -4.72 23.29
N LYS A 10 3.96 -4.84 24.61
CA LYS A 10 5.00 -4.15 25.38
C LYS A 10 6.35 -4.86 25.43
N GLU A 11 6.38 -6.14 25.11
CA GLU A 11 7.57 -6.99 25.22
C GLU A 11 7.96 -7.57 23.87
N ASP A 12 9.15 -8.19 23.77
CA ASP A 12 9.57 -8.91 22.56
C ASP A 12 8.62 -10.05 22.23
N MET A 13 7.78 -9.85 21.27
CA MET A 13 6.78 -10.83 20.86
C MET A 13 7.40 -11.85 19.92
N LYS A 14 7.56 -13.08 20.38
CA LYS A 14 7.79 -14.25 19.49
C LYS A 14 6.46 -14.67 18.87
N GLY A 15 5.95 -13.94 17.85
CA GLY A 15 4.67 -14.25 17.26
C GLY A 15 4.29 -13.34 16.11
N PHE A 16 3.15 -13.64 15.49
CA PHE A 16 2.63 -12.93 14.35
C PHE A 16 1.46 -12.01 14.75
N GLN A 17 1.51 -10.76 14.33
CA GLN A 17 0.43 -9.77 14.51
C GLN A 17 -0.22 -9.46 13.16
N LEU A 18 -1.53 -9.55 13.08
CA LEU A 18 -2.31 -9.18 11.91
C LEU A 18 -3.33 -8.10 12.27
N GLY A 19 -3.14 -6.89 11.77
CA GLY A 19 -4.02 -5.76 12.03
C GLY A 19 -3.68 -4.57 11.15
N LEU A 20 -4.51 -3.53 11.17
CA LEU A 20 -4.23 -2.29 10.43
C LEU A 20 -2.97 -1.61 10.96
N VAL A 21 -2.83 -1.56 12.27
CA VAL A 21 -1.64 -1.04 12.95
C VAL A 21 -1.10 -2.15 13.85
N ASN A 22 0.14 -2.57 13.60
CA ASN A 22 0.85 -3.52 14.43
C ASN A 22 2.05 -2.80 15.04
N ALA A 23 2.00 -2.53 16.33
CA ALA A 23 3.01 -1.76 17.03
C ALA A 23 3.57 -2.53 18.23
N ASN A 24 4.87 -2.42 18.41
CA ASN A 24 5.62 -2.81 19.59
C ASN A 24 6.73 -1.76 19.80
N PRO A 25 7.52 -1.80 20.88
CA PRO A 25 8.59 -0.83 21.10
C PRO A 25 9.61 -0.71 19.97
N ASP A 26 9.80 -1.77 19.18
CA ASP A 26 10.74 -1.82 18.05
C ASP A 26 10.09 -1.45 16.70
N THR A 27 8.81 -1.12 16.68
CA THR A 27 8.12 -0.77 15.45
C THR A 27 8.67 0.51 14.86
N LYS A 28 9.16 0.42 13.63
CA LYS A 28 9.55 1.58 12.83
C LYS A 28 8.32 2.15 12.14
N VAL A 29 7.99 3.40 12.45
CA VAL A 29 6.95 4.16 11.77
C VAL A 29 7.61 5.01 10.69
N GLN A 30 7.19 4.84 9.45
CA GLN A 30 7.81 5.44 8.28
C GLN A 30 6.74 6.11 7.42
N MET A 31 7.03 7.34 6.96
CA MET A 31 6.18 8.01 5.99
C MET A 31 6.64 7.66 4.56
N MET A 32 5.69 7.44 3.67
CA MET A 32 5.94 7.15 2.27
C MET A 32 5.21 8.15 1.38
N VAL A 33 5.91 8.64 0.34
CA VAL A 33 5.30 9.44 -0.73
C VAL A 33 5.69 8.80 -2.04
N TYR A 34 4.71 8.44 -2.83
CA TYR A 34 4.95 7.66 -4.05
C TYR A 34 3.89 7.92 -5.12
N GLY A 35 4.23 7.55 -6.34
CA GLY A 35 3.33 7.62 -7.47
C GLY A 35 3.67 6.58 -8.52
N GLY A 36 2.73 6.34 -9.40
CA GLY A 36 2.88 5.37 -10.48
C GLY A 36 1.72 5.38 -11.46
N ASN A 37 1.66 4.33 -12.27
CA ASN A 37 0.63 4.23 -13.30
C ASN A 37 -0.77 3.95 -12.76
N ALA A 38 -0.92 3.36 -11.57
CA ALA A 38 -2.22 3.10 -10.98
C ALA A 38 -2.80 4.33 -10.27
N THR A 39 -1.98 5.05 -9.53
CA THR A 39 -2.34 6.27 -8.79
C THR A 39 -1.14 7.21 -8.81
N PRO A 40 -1.22 8.36 -9.48
CA PRO A 40 -0.08 9.26 -9.65
C PRO A 40 0.47 9.85 -8.35
N ALA A 41 -0.40 10.07 -7.35
CA ALA A 41 -0.01 10.65 -6.08
C ALA A 41 -0.58 9.87 -4.90
N ASN A 42 0.31 9.39 -4.03
CA ASN A 42 -0.02 8.65 -2.82
C ASN A 42 0.83 9.13 -1.65
N ILE A 43 0.23 9.11 -0.47
CA ILE A 43 0.92 9.25 0.81
C ILE A 43 0.52 8.07 1.68
N GLY A 44 1.49 7.48 2.36
CA GLY A 44 1.24 6.34 3.24
C GLY A 44 2.06 6.39 4.52
N VAL A 45 1.59 5.68 5.53
CA VAL A 45 2.34 5.40 6.76
C VAL A 45 2.57 3.90 6.84
N ARG A 46 3.84 3.51 6.96
CA ARG A 46 4.27 2.13 7.09
C ARG A 46 4.65 1.84 8.54
N PHE A 47 4.08 0.79 9.10
CA PHE A 47 4.44 0.21 10.39
C PHE A 47 5.23 -1.07 10.13
N LYS A 48 6.53 -1.04 10.39
CA LYS A 48 7.44 -2.16 10.11
C LYS A 48 7.96 -2.77 11.41
N ASN A 49 7.67 -4.06 11.57
CA ASN A 49 8.14 -4.90 12.68
C ASN A 49 9.03 -6.00 12.12
N GLN A 50 10.34 -5.88 12.31
CA GLN A 50 11.31 -6.84 11.78
C GLN A 50 11.07 -7.12 10.27
N LEU A 51 10.54 -8.29 9.93
CA LEU A 51 10.26 -8.69 8.55
C LEU A 51 8.85 -8.29 8.09
N PHE A 52 7.88 -8.19 9.00
CA PHE A 52 6.50 -7.89 8.65
C PHE A 52 6.24 -6.38 8.63
N TYR A 53 5.42 -5.94 7.69
CA TYR A 53 4.96 -4.55 7.68
C TYR A 53 3.51 -4.42 7.21
N THR A 54 2.87 -3.33 7.64
CA THR A 54 1.60 -2.85 7.10
C THR A 54 1.74 -1.42 6.63
N ILE A 55 0.98 -1.05 5.61
CA ILE A 55 0.92 0.31 5.07
C ILE A 55 -0.54 0.74 5.02
N LEU A 56 -0.83 1.90 5.61
CA LEU A 56 -2.07 2.64 5.41
C LEU A 56 -1.76 3.81 4.49
N GLY A 57 -2.52 3.97 3.42
CA GLY A 57 -2.26 5.01 2.43
C GLY A 57 -3.53 5.67 1.92
N VAL A 58 -3.37 6.88 1.41
CA VAL A 58 -4.37 7.60 0.65
C VAL A 58 -3.75 8.05 -0.67
N GLY A 59 -4.55 8.09 -1.72
CA GLY A 59 -4.10 8.48 -3.05
C GLY A 59 -5.17 9.22 -3.83
N SER A 60 -4.76 9.89 -4.90
CA SER A 60 -5.64 10.62 -5.78
C SER A 60 -5.41 10.28 -7.24
N MET A 61 -6.40 10.56 -8.09
CA MET A 61 -6.34 10.41 -9.54
C MET A 61 -6.10 8.97 -10.01
N TYR A 62 -6.95 8.03 -9.61
CA TYR A 62 -6.87 6.66 -10.11
C TYR A 62 -7.02 6.61 -11.65
N GLN A 63 -6.02 6.12 -12.37
CA GLN A 63 -5.94 6.22 -13.84
C GLN A 63 -7.03 5.47 -14.59
N GLY A 64 -7.64 4.45 -14.03
CA GLY A 64 -8.74 3.71 -14.69
C GLY A 64 -10.05 4.49 -14.84
N LEU A 65 -10.12 5.76 -14.45
CA LEU A 65 -11.36 6.56 -14.40
C LEU A 65 -11.40 7.71 -15.42
N ASN A 66 -10.67 7.63 -16.55
CA ASN A 66 -10.70 8.61 -17.63
C ASN A 66 -10.56 10.07 -17.15
N ASP A 67 -9.50 10.37 -16.41
CA ASP A 67 -9.17 11.68 -15.84
C ASP A 67 -10.19 12.26 -14.83
N LYS A 68 -11.16 11.46 -14.39
CA LYS A 68 -12.11 11.88 -13.36
C LYS A 68 -11.41 11.93 -12.00
N PHE A 69 -11.71 13.02 -11.27
CA PHE A 69 -11.16 13.16 -9.93
C PHE A 69 -11.66 12.03 -9.02
N SER A 70 -10.72 11.35 -8.41
CA SER A 70 -10.97 10.26 -7.48
C SER A 70 -10.03 10.32 -6.29
N ALA A 71 -10.49 9.82 -5.15
CA ALA A 71 -9.64 9.56 -4.01
C ALA A 71 -9.66 8.07 -3.68
N SER A 72 -8.60 7.61 -3.08
CA SER A 72 -8.49 6.22 -2.66
C SER A 72 -7.90 6.10 -1.27
N ALA A 73 -8.35 5.06 -0.55
CA ALA A 73 -7.74 4.62 0.69
C ALA A 73 -7.21 3.20 0.47
N SER A 74 -6.00 2.93 0.91
CA SER A 74 -5.33 1.66 0.70
C SER A 74 -4.81 1.06 2.00
N TYR A 75 -4.86 -0.27 2.06
CA TYR A 75 -4.22 -1.09 3.07
C TYR A 75 -3.34 -2.13 2.38
N ARG A 76 -2.09 -2.24 2.82
CA ARG A 76 -1.13 -3.23 2.32
C ARG A 76 -0.51 -3.96 3.48
N ALA A 77 -0.27 -5.25 3.34
CA ALA A 77 0.44 -6.07 4.31
C ALA A 77 1.47 -6.94 3.59
N GLY A 78 2.67 -7.03 4.13
CA GLY A 78 3.76 -7.70 3.44
C GLY A 78 4.94 -8.09 4.32
N LEU A 79 5.92 -8.68 3.66
CA LEU A 79 7.19 -9.11 4.24
C LEU A 79 8.34 -8.39 3.54
N SER A 80 9.34 -7.97 4.32
CA SER A 80 10.54 -7.29 3.83
C SER A 80 11.78 -8.01 4.32
N PHE A 81 12.67 -8.30 3.39
CA PHE A 81 13.92 -9.02 3.64
C PHE A 81 15.10 -8.13 3.32
N PRO A 82 16.03 -7.91 4.26
CA PRO A 82 17.29 -7.22 3.96
C PRO A 82 18.15 -8.08 3.04
N LEU A 83 18.69 -7.48 1.98
CA LEU A 83 19.60 -8.13 1.05
C LEU A 83 21.06 -7.77 1.34
N TYR A 84 21.38 -6.47 1.28
CA TYR A 84 22.76 -5.99 1.44
C TYR A 84 22.73 -4.50 1.81
N LYS A 85 23.59 -4.07 2.75
CA LYS A 85 23.88 -2.66 3.17
C LYS A 85 22.86 -1.60 2.69
N GLY A 86 21.68 -1.56 3.33
CA GLY A 86 20.62 -0.60 2.99
C GLY A 86 19.69 -1.05 1.88
N LEU A 87 19.99 -2.12 1.14
CA LEU A 87 19.13 -2.69 0.11
C LEU A 87 18.20 -3.74 0.72
N SER A 88 16.92 -3.67 0.45
CA SER A 88 15.93 -4.66 0.84
C SER A 88 14.94 -4.96 -0.29
N ILE A 89 14.45 -6.18 -0.31
CA ILE A 89 13.34 -6.61 -1.17
C ILE A 89 12.12 -6.89 -0.29
N SER A 90 10.94 -6.58 -0.80
CA SER A 90 9.70 -6.89 -0.10
C SER A 90 8.60 -7.28 -1.05
N GLY A 91 7.61 -8.02 -0.53
CA GLY A 91 6.39 -8.35 -1.24
C GLY A 91 5.19 -8.03 -0.37
N ASP A 92 4.12 -7.51 -0.95
CA ASP A 92 2.88 -7.22 -0.26
C ASP A 92 1.63 -7.52 -1.08
N LEU A 93 0.56 -7.76 -0.34
CA LEU A 93 -0.79 -7.79 -0.86
C LEU A 93 -1.52 -6.55 -0.39
N GLY A 94 -2.28 -5.92 -1.27
CA GLY A 94 -2.99 -4.69 -1.00
C GLY A 94 -4.45 -4.74 -1.40
N TYR A 95 -5.24 -4.00 -0.62
CA TYR A 95 -6.60 -3.63 -0.92
C TYR A 95 -6.68 -2.12 -1.03
N GLN A 96 -7.33 -1.62 -2.07
CA GLN A 96 -7.54 -0.20 -2.30
C GLN A 96 -9.02 0.06 -2.56
N HIS A 97 -9.62 0.93 -1.76
CA HIS A 97 -10.94 1.48 -2.01
C HIS A 97 -10.82 2.77 -2.82
N ILE A 98 -11.64 2.91 -3.84
CA ILE A 98 -11.60 4.04 -4.78
C ILE A 98 -12.99 4.67 -4.82
N GLU A 99 -13.06 5.97 -4.57
CA GLU A 99 -14.26 6.80 -4.69
C GLU A 99 -14.08 7.81 -5.80
N ALA A 100 -14.96 7.77 -6.81
CA ALA A 100 -14.99 8.74 -7.91
C ALA A 100 -16.00 9.84 -7.59
N PHE A 101 -15.56 11.10 -7.55
CA PHE A 101 -16.40 12.23 -7.15
C PHE A 101 -17.15 12.88 -8.32
N ASP A 102 -16.54 12.92 -9.50
CA ASP A 102 -17.18 13.48 -10.69
C ASP A 102 -17.74 12.34 -11.57
N ASN A 103 -18.96 11.96 -11.26
CA ASN A 103 -19.64 10.87 -11.96
C ASN A 103 -20.98 11.34 -12.52
N LYS A 104 -20.93 12.09 -13.65
CA LYS A 104 -22.12 12.47 -14.42
C LYS A 104 -22.62 11.38 -15.35
N ASP A 105 -21.79 10.37 -15.62
CA ASP A 105 -22.12 9.24 -16.48
C ASP A 105 -22.49 8.02 -15.65
N GLU A 106 -23.66 7.47 -15.87
CA GLU A 106 -24.16 6.26 -15.17
C GLU A 106 -23.33 4.99 -15.47
N VAL A 107 -22.42 5.05 -16.43
CA VAL A 107 -21.63 3.92 -16.91
C VAL A 107 -20.47 3.58 -15.94
N ILE A 108 -19.90 4.60 -15.28
CA ILE A 108 -18.81 4.40 -14.33
C ILE A 108 -19.35 4.46 -12.90
N PRO A 109 -19.23 3.39 -12.10
CA PRO A 109 -19.73 3.39 -10.74
C PRO A 109 -18.90 4.32 -9.87
N LYS A 110 -19.55 4.95 -8.88
CA LYS A 110 -18.92 5.85 -7.91
C LYS A 110 -17.88 5.15 -7.05
N ARG A 111 -18.02 3.84 -6.84
CA ARG A 111 -17.20 3.05 -5.91
C ARG A 111 -16.64 1.82 -6.56
N LEU A 112 -15.32 1.70 -6.47
CA LEU A 112 -14.56 0.54 -6.91
C LEU A 112 -13.63 0.06 -5.79
N TYR A 113 -13.14 -1.14 -5.93
CA TYR A 113 -12.04 -1.64 -5.13
C TYR A 113 -11.00 -2.34 -6.02
N ALA A 114 -9.75 -2.29 -5.60
CA ALA A 114 -8.67 -2.98 -6.26
C ALA A 114 -7.98 -3.94 -5.29
N LEU A 115 -7.71 -5.15 -5.78
CA LEU A 115 -6.84 -6.13 -5.12
C LEU A 115 -5.51 -6.15 -5.86
N GLN A 116 -4.42 -6.05 -5.14
CA GLN A 116 -3.11 -5.80 -5.72
C GLN A 116 -2.05 -6.66 -5.04
N ALA A 117 -1.13 -7.19 -5.84
CA ALA A 117 0.08 -7.86 -5.38
C ALA A 117 1.30 -7.09 -5.90
N ARG A 118 2.27 -6.82 -5.02
CA ARG A 118 3.45 -6.01 -5.33
C ARG A 118 4.73 -6.66 -4.84
N ALA A 119 5.80 -6.44 -5.60
CA ALA A 119 7.17 -6.64 -5.18
C ALA A 119 7.89 -5.29 -5.18
N ASN A 120 8.63 -4.99 -4.13
CA ASN A 120 9.29 -3.70 -3.98
C ASN A 120 10.78 -3.91 -3.75
N LEU A 121 11.58 -3.05 -4.35
CA LEU A 121 13.01 -2.92 -4.09
C LEU A 121 13.24 -1.57 -3.42
N GLU A 122 13.83 -1.55 -2.24
CA GLU A 122 14.06 -0.34 -1.46
C GLU A 122 15.55 -0.19 -1.14
N TYR A 123 16.06 1.02 -1.31
CA TYR A 123 17.40 1.38 -0.92
C TYR A 123 17.40 2.53 0.09
N GLN A 124 17.94 2.27 1.27
CA GLN A 124 18.09 3.24 2.35
C GLN A 124 19.44 3.94 2.25
N PHE A 125 19.45 5.22 1.90
CA PHE A 125 20.69 6.04 1.81
C PHE A 125 21.19 6.48 3.17
N THR A 126 20.27 6.88 4.05
CA THR A 126 20.58 7.37 5.40
C THR A 126 19.64 6.72 6.42
N LYS A 127 19.89 6.99 7.71
CA LYS A 127 18.98 6.54 8.77
C LYS A 127 17.57 7.15 8.66
N LYS A 128 17.40 8.23 7.86
CA LYS A 128 16.14 8.98 7.76
C LYS A 128 15.52 9.00 6.37
N PHE A 129 16.22 8.48 5.35
CA PHE A 129 15.79 8.62 3.97
C PHE A 129 16.11 7.40 3.13
N GLY A 130 15.17 6.96 2.33
CA GLY A 130 15.32 5.91 1.33
C GLY A 130 14.43 6.16 0.11
N ILE A 131 14.69 5.41 -0.94
CA ILE A 131 13.87 5.35 -2.15
C ILE A 131 13.41 3.92 -2.38
N PHE A 132 12.31 3.77 -3.10
CA PHE A 132 11.87 2.46 -3.53
C PHE A 132 11.26 2.48 -4.93
N ALA A 133 11.30 1.32 -5.57
CA ALA A 133 10.58 1.03 -6.79
C ALA A 133 9.73 -0.22 -6.59
N THR A 134 8.56 -0.24 -7.23
CA THR A 134 7.56 -1.30 -7.10
C THR A 134 7.17 -1.79 -8.47
N GLY A 135 7.11 -3.11 -8.62
CA GLY A 135 6.44 -3.79 -9.72
C GLY A 135 5.33 -4.69 -9.17
N GLY A 136 4.20 -4.75 -9.85
CA GLY A 136 3.08 -5.53 -9.36
C GLY A 136 1.98 -5.76 -10.38
N TYR A 137 0.89 -6.33 -9.90
CA TYR A 137 -0.31 -6.58 -10.69
C TYR A 137 -1.56 -6.32 -9.87
N GLY A 138 -2.56 -5.70 -10.48
CA GLY A 138 -3.82 -5.32 -9.83
C GLY A 138 -5.06 -5.72 -10.61
N LEU A 139 -6.13 -6.01 -9.86
CA LEU A 139 -7.48 -6.27 -10.35
C LEU A 139 -8.41 -5.26 -9.72
N THR A 140 -9.05 -4.42 -10.53
CA THR A 140 -10.08 -3.47 -10.09
C THR A 140 -11.46 -4.01 -10.40
N ARG A 141 -12.37 -3.89 -9.45
CA ARG A 141 -13.73 -4.42 -9.53
C ARG A 141 -14.76 -3.42 -9.03
N PHE A 142 -16.00 -3.62 -9.48
CA PHE A 142 -17.17 -2.94 -8.94
C PHE A 142 -17.68 -3.61 -7.67
N TYR A 143 -18.17 -2.85 -6.69
CA TYR A 143 -18.83 -3.43 -5.52
C TYR A 143 -20.16 -4.13 -5.84
N LYS A 144 -20.88 -3.66 -6.86
CA LYS A 144 -22.23 -4.15 -7.20
C LYS A 144 -22.28 -5.15 -8.36
N LYS A 145 -21.16 -5.39 -9.07
CA LYS A 145 -21.11 -6.29 -10.23
C LYS A 145 -19.91 -7.22 -10.08
N SER A 146 -20.10 -8.49 -10.44
CA SER A 146 -19.02 -9.49 -10.40
C SER A 146 -17.99 -9.35 -11.53
N SER A 147 -18.20 -8.44 -12.48
CA SER A 147 -17.28 -8.20 -13.59
C SER A 147 -16.05 -7.39 -13.15
N ASN A 148 -14.89 -7.73 -13.72
CA ASN A 148 -13.69 -6.90 -13.56
C ASN A 148 -13.90 -5.59 -14.33
N TYR A 149 -13.50 -4.47 -13.71
CA TYR A 149 -13.45 -3.16 -14.38
C TYR A 149 -12.16 -3.02 -15.16
N ASP A 150 -11.04 -3.30 -14.51
CA ASP A 150 -9.71 -3.19 -15.09
C ASP A 150 -8.75 -4.19 -14.43
N LYS A 151 -7.70 -4.56 -15.17
CA LYS A 151 -6.59 -5.36 -14.67
C LYS A 151 -5.31 -4.95 -15.36
N GLY A 152 -4.22 -4.86 -14.63
CA GLY A 152 -2.98 -4.46 -15.28
C GLY A 152 -1.76 -4.48 -14.36
N ALA A 153 -0.62 -4.25 -14.99
CA ALA A 153 0.64 -4.11 -14.29
C ALA A 153 0.65 -2.80 -13.48
N ILE A 154 1.26 -2.87 -12.31
CA ILE A 154 1.50 -1.72 -11.42
C ILE A 154 2.99 -1.43 -11.45
N ILE A 155 3.33 -0.18 -11.70
CA ILE A 155 4.70 0.33 -11.59
C ILE A 155 4.63 1.60 -10.75
N GLU A 156 5.33 1.62 -9.62
CA GLU A 156 5.35 2.75 -8.69
C GLU A 156 6.78 3.04 -8.27
N ALA A 157 7.06 4.29 -7.93
CA ALA A 157 8.31 4.69 -7.31
C ALA A 157 8.05 5.78 -6.26
N GLY A 158 8.92 5.88 -5.28
CA GLY A 158 8.74 6.86 -4.24
C GLY A 158 9.88 6.93 -3.24
N ILE A 159 9.63 7.72 -2.21
CA ILE A 159 10.54 7.96 -1.10
C ILE A 159 9.97 7.41 0.20
N VAL A 160 10.87 7.02 1.09
CA VAL A 160 10.56 6.60 2.46
C VAL A 160 11.32 7.51 3.41
N LEU A 161 10.59 8.09 4.36
CA LEU A 161 11.11 8.90 5.45
C LEU A 161 10.99 8.12 6.77
N PHE A 162 12.08 8.04 7.52
CA PHE A 162 12.22 7.21 8.72
C PHE A 162 12.20 8.04 10.01
#